data_6e5325fa04995394c6c77a7992d45f4c
#
_entry.id   6e5325fa04995394c6c77a7992d45f4c
#
_cell.length_a   1.000
_cell.length_b   1.000
_cell.length_c   1.000
_cell.angle_alpha   90.00
_cell.angle_beta   90.00
_cell.angle_gamma   90.00
#
_symmetry.space_group_name_H-M   'P 1'
#
loop_
_entity.id
_entity.type
_entity.pdbx_description
1 polymer ?
#
loop_
_entity_poly.entity_id
_entity_poly.type
_entity_poly.pdbx_seq_one_letter_code
_entity_poly.pdbx_strand_id
1 'polypeptide(L)'
;MKKGQVYEATVERVDFPCKGIARTQEGPVTVKNCLPGQKISLSVSKVRNGKAEGRLLGVMEKSPLETASPCSHFGLCGGCAYLPLPYEEQLRVKEGQVKRLLDACLERQESEWQWEGIKASPVAYGYRNKMEFSFGDEEKDGPLSLGMHKRGSFYDVVTVEDCRIVDGDFRLILKTALEYFAGYPAPRRVTYFHRMRHEGYLRHLLVRKAARTGEILVALVTTSQSPWGDCGAPEGSAAGNGERAADRAESGTAADAERYDVPEGGERIAAQAGIVADEAVAGTPEEAGAMPLQKGAGGEGCEEAERQLIEGFQEKLLDLERNGSLEGRFAGILHIVNDSQADVVRSDRTDILYGQDYFYEELLGLRFKVSVFSFFQTNSYGAEVLYETARSYIGELGSGSPDGTPDKVVYDLYSGTGTIAQLMAAAADKVIGVEIVEEAVLAARKNAEMNGLTNCEFIAGDVLKALDEIPEKPDFIILDPPRDGIHPKALGKIIAYGVERIVYISCKPTSLVRDLAVFLERGYQVERAVAVDQFPWTGNIETVCLLSNRKSKPDTHVKLSLSMDDYYRIKEEGKNNQ
;
A
#
# COMPACT_ATOMS: atom_id res chain seq x y z
N MET A 1 -18.35 -5.23 -31.52
CA MET A 1 -17.52 -4.03 -31.15
C MET A 1 -16.18 -4.07 -31.85
N LYS A 2 -15.71 -2.92 -32.36
CA LYS A 2 -14.37 -2.79 -32.98
C LYS A 2 -13.57 -1.73 -32.23
N LYS A 3 -12.24 -1.89 -32.21
CA LYS A 3 -11.32 -0.89 -31.64
C LYS A 3 -11.54 0.47 -32.33
N GLY A 4 -11.58 1.54 -31.55
CA GLY A 4 -11.84 2.92 -32.00
C GLY A 4 -13.31 3.31 -32.09
N GLN A 5 -14.27 2.38 -32.02
CA GLN A 5 -15.68 2.73 -31.98
C GLN A 5 -16.03 3.49 -30.70
N VAL A 6 -16.87 4.51 -30.85
CA VAL A 6 -17.36 5.34 -29.76
C VAL A 6 -18.80 4.93 -29.43
N TYR A 7 -19.09 4.82 -28.13
CA TYR A 7 -20.41 4.48 -27.61
C TYR A 7 -20.79 5.44 -26.49
N GLU A 8 -22.07 5.69 -26.37
CA GLU A 8 -22.71 6.22 -25.16
C GLU A 8 -23.25 5.03 -24.36
N ALA A 9 -23.01 5.00 -23.07
CA ALA A 9 -23.45 3.91 -22.22
C ALA A 9 -23.60 4.35 -20.76
N THR A 10 -24.50 3.68 -20.05
CA THR A 10 -24.64 3.86 -18.60
C THR A 10 -23.75 2.85 -17.88
N VAL A 11 -23.05 3.32 -16.86
CA VAL A 11 -22.24 2.48 -15.96
C VAL A 11 -23.17 1.77 -14.99
N GLU A 12 -23.38 0.47 -15.18
CA GLU A 12 -24.28 -0.32 -14.34
C GLU A 12 -23.70 -0.57 -12.94
N ARG A 13 -22.41 -0.84 -12.87
CA ARG A 13 -21.68 -1.11 -11.64
C ARG A 13 -20.19 -0.83 -11.82
N VAL A 14 -19.47 -0.83 -10.71
CA VAL A 14 -18.00 -0.76 -10.69
C VAL A 14 -17.46 -2.03 -10.03
N ASP A 15 -16.63 -2.75 -10.75
CA ASP A 15 -15.91 -3.93 -10.26
C ASP A 15 -14.50 -3.55 -9.76
N PHE A 16 -13.90 -4.39 -8.92
CA PHE A 16 -12.56 -4.16 -8.37
C PHE A 16 -11.47 -4.31 -9.46
N PRO A 17 -10.42 -3.47 -9.46
CA PRO A 17 -10.27 -2.18 -8.80
C PRO A 17 -10.79 -1.04 -9.71
N CYS A 18 -11.86 -0.38 -9.31
CA CYS A 18 -12.43 0.81 -9.99
C CYS A 18 -12.69 0.62 -11.49
N LYS A 19 -13.13 -0.57 -11.91
CA LYS A 19 -13.48 -0.92 -13.29
C LYS A 19 -14.99 -0.83 -13.50
N GLY A 20 -15.47 0.28 -14.06
CA GLY A 20 -16.87 0.43 -14.40
C GLY A 20 -17.27 -0.51 -15.54
N ILE A 21 -18.43 -1.14 -15.39
CA ILE A 21 -19.04 -1.97 -16.41
C ILE A 21 -20.15 -1.14 -17.06
N ALA A 22 -19.88 -0.66 -18.26
CA ALA A 22 -20.81 0.15 -19.05
C ALA A 22 -21.51 -0.74 -20.08
N ARG A 23 -22.84 -0.73 -20.09
CA ARG A 23 -23.63 -1.54 -21.03
C ARG A 23 -23.93 -0.75 -22.28
N THR A 24 -23.42 -1.23 -23.41
CA THR A 24 -23.74 -0.75 -24.75
C THR A 24 -24.76 -1.67 -25.42
N GLN A 25 -25.26 -1.28 -26.58
CA GLN A 25 -26.15 -2.14 -27.40
C GLN A 25 -25.47 -3.43 -27.87
N GLU A 26 -24.13 -3.44 -28.00
CA GLU A 26 -23.35 -4.60 -28.45
C GLU A 26 -22.77 -5.41 -27.29
N GLY A 27 -23.07 -5.06 -26.03
CA GLY A 27 -22.62 -5.77 -24.83
C GLY A 27 -21.86 -4.89 -23.84
N PRO A 28 -21.32 -5.49 -22.76
CA PRO A 28 -20.61 -4.75 -21.73
C PRO A 28 -19.20 -4.33 -22.16
N VAL A 29 -18.80 -3.12 -21.74
CA VAL A 29 -17.45 -2.58 -21.91
C VAL A 29 -16.89 -2.20 -20.53
N THR A 30 -15.67 -2.62 -20.24
CA THR A 30 -14.97 -2.23 -19.02
C THR A 30 -14.30 -0.87 -19.22
N VAL A 31 -14.62 0.10 -18.37
CA VAL A 31 -14.10 1.47 -18.44
C VAL A 31 -13.54 1.88 -17.09
N LYS A 32 -12.35 2.46 -17.06
CA LYS A 32 -11.74 3.00 -15.81
C LYS A 32 -12.22 4.43 -15.56
N ASN A 33 -12.11 4.88 -14.30
CA ASN A 33 -12.36 6.27 -13.89
C ASN A 33 -13.80 6.75 -14.09
N CYS A 34 -14.77 5.89 -13.88
CA CYS A 34 -16.19 6.23 -13.88
C CYS A 34 -16.89 5.69 -12.62
N LEU A 35 -18.06 6.25 -12.31
CA LEU A 35 -18.86 5.91 -11.15
C LEU A 35 -20.14 5.18 -11.56
N PRO A 36 -20.73 4.35 -10.70
CA PRO A 36 -21.99 3.67 -11.00
C PRO A 36 -23.10 4.69 -11.24
N GLY A 37 -23.94 4.46 -12.24
CA GLY A 37 -25.05 5.33 -12.63
C GLY A 37 -24.66 6.50 -13.55
N GLN A 38 -23.39 6.73 -13.84
CA GLN A 38 -22.99 7.74 -14.84
C GLN A 38 -23.36 7.31 -16.24
N LYS A 39 -23.84 8.25 -17.05
CA LYS A 39 -23.90 8.10 -18.51
C LYS A 39 -22.62 8.67 -19.12
N ILE A 40 -21.88 7.84 -19.81
CA ILE A 40 -20.55 8.16 -20.31
C ILE A 40 -20.44 8.01 -21.82
N SER A 41 -19.58 8.81 -22.43
CA SER A 41 -19.04 8.55 -23.76
C SER A 41 -17.70 7.82 -23.60
N LEU A 42 -17.55 6.72 -24.33
CA LEU A 42 -16.36 5.87 -24.28
C LEU A 42 -15.88 5.48 -25.68
N SER A 43 -14.59 5.27 -25.85
CA SER A 43 -14.01 4.69 -27.07
C SER A 43 -13.43 3.31 -26.75
N VAL A 44 -13.79 2.30 -27.55
CA VAL A 44 -13.26 0.94 -27.39
C VAL A 44 -11.76 0.94 -27.68
N SER A 45 -10.95 0.59 -26.69
CA SER A 45 -9.48 0.53 -26.80
C SER A 45 -8.97 -0.86 -27.17
N LYS A 46 -9.64 -1.92 -26.66
CA LYS A 46 -9.24 -3.32 -26.86
C LYS A 46 -10.45 -4.23 -26.88
N VAL A 47 -10.40 -5.25 -27.73
CA VAL A 47 -11.36 -6.38 -27.71
C VAL A 47 -10.53 -7.67 -27.76
N ARG A 48 -10.70 -8.54 -26.74
CA ARG A 48 -10.00 -9.84 -26.67
C ARG A 48 -10.93 -10.85 -26.00
N ASN A 49 -11.05 -12.05 -26.58
CA ASN A 49 -11.82 -13.17 -26.02
C ASN A 49 -13.24 -12.79 -25.59
N GLY A 50 -13.94 -11.99 -26.42
CA GLY A 50 -15.31 -11.54 -26.13
C GLY A 50 -15.43 -10.44 -25.06
N LYS A 51 -14.33 -10.00 -24.44
CA LYS A 51 -14.29 -8.89 -23.48
C LYS A 51 -13.83 -7.61 -24.17
N ALA A 52 -14.54 -6.51 -23.95
CA ALA A 52 -14.21 -5.19 -24.48
C ALA A 52 -13.73 -4.27 -23.33
N GLU A 53 -12.64 -3.54 -23.59
CA GLU A 53 -12.15 -2.48 -22.73
C GLU A 53 -12.28 -1.14 -23.46
N GLY A 54 -12.67 -0.11 -22.74
CA GLY A 54 -12.87 1.24 -23.29
C GLY A 54 -12.12 2.29 -22.49
N ARG A 55 -11.78 3.37 -23.18
CA ARG A 55 -11.28 4.60 -22.59
C ARG A 55 -12.45 5.56 -22.40
N LEU A 56 -12.57 6.13 -21.21
CA LEU A 56 -13.53 7.21 -20.92
C LEU A 56 -13.15 8.45 -21.75
N LEU A 57 -14.08 8.96 -22.53
CA LEU A 57 -13.94 10.21 -23.26
C LEU A 57 -14.54 11.38 -22.48
N GLY A 58 -15.67 11.15 -21.79
CA GLY A 58 -16.31 12.14 -20.96
C GLY A 58 -17.53 11.60 -20.23
N VAL A 59 -17.93 12.27 -19.17
CA VAL A 59 -19.18 12.02 -18.44
C VAL A 59 -20.24 12.94 -19.05
N MET A 60 -21.27 12.35 -19.68
CA MET A 60 -22.39 13.05 -20.31
C MET A 60 -23.42 13.49 -19.27
N GLU A 61 -23.75 12.58 -18.36
CA GLU A 61 -24.66 12.81 -17.24
C GLU A 61 -24.03 12.23 -15.97
N LYS A 62 -24.04 13.03 -14.89
CA LYS A 62 -23.57 12.58 -13.58
C LYS A 62 -24.48 11.50 -13.02
N SER A 63 -23.93 10.65 -12.17
CA SER A 63 -24.75 9.71 -11.40
C SER A 63 -25.70 10.47 -10.47
N PRO A 64 -26.93 9.99 -10.28
CA PRO A 64 -27.84 10.53 -9.26
C PRO A 64 -27.25 10.46 -7.84
N LEU A 65 -26.25 9.62 -7.62
CA LEU A 65 -25.57 9.45 -6.33
C LEU A 65 -24.43 10.44 -6.11
N GLU A 66 -24.02 11.17 -7.18
CA GLU A 66 -22.89 12.10 -7.06
C GLU A 66 -23.26 13.39 -6.34
N THR A 67 -22.38 13.78 -5.44
CA THR A 67 -22.34 15.09 -4.79
C THR A 67 -21.15 15.91 -5.28
N ALA A 68 -21.06 17.16 -4.87
CA ALA A 68 -19.87 17.96 -5.14
C ALA A 68 -18.66 17.36 -4.45
N SER A 69 -17.56 17.19 -5.19
CA SER A 69 -16.30 16.70 -4.59
C SER A 69 -15.75 17.75 -3.60
N PRO A 70 -15.42 17.35 -2.36
CA PRO A 70 -14.81 18.26 -1.40
C PRO A 70 -13.34 18.60 -1.72
N CYS A 71 -12.71 17.89 -2.67
CA CYS A 71 -11.32 18.10 -3.10
C CYS A 71 -11.30 18.73 -4.49
N SER A 72 -10.65 19.86 -4.64
CA SER A 72 -10.50 20.60 -5.90
C SER A 72 -9.68 19.84 -6.96
N HIS A 73 -8.82 18.91 -6.53
CA HIS A 73 -7.93 18.12 -7.39
C HIS A 73 -8.54 16.78 -7.85
N PHE A 74 -9.80 16.50 -7.46
CA PHE A 74 -10.45 15.27 -7.89
C PHE A 74 -10.59 15.22 -9.41
N GLY A 75 -10.18 14.10 -10.00
CA GLY A 75 -10.16 13.92 -11.46
C GLY A 75 -8.81 14.25 -12.11
N LEU A 76 -8.04 15.17 -11.54
CA LEU A 76 -6.65 15.48 -11.96
C LEU A 76 -5.65 14.57 -11.24
N CYS A 77 -5.69 14.57 -9.91
CA CYS A 77 -4.86 13.70 -9.07
C CYS A 77 -5.27 12.23 -9.20
N GLY A 78 -4.29 11.32 -9.21
CA GLY A 78 -4.50 9.88 -9.34
C GLY A 78 -5.00 9.17 -8.07
N GLY A 79 -5.08 9.85 -6.92
CA GLY A 79 -5.26 9.21 -5.62
C GLY A 79 -6.67 8.65 -5.35
N CYS A 80 -7.70 9.49 -5.40
CA CYS A 80 -9.07 9.12 -5.02
C CYS A 80 -9.90 8.63 -6.21
N ALA A 81 -10.77 7.64 -5.97
CA ALA A 81 -11.66 7.07 -6.98
C ALA A 81 -13.14 7.41 -6.74
N TYR A 82 -13.57 7.53 -5.48
CA TYR A 82 -14.98 7.60 -5.09
C TYR A 82 -15.38 8.89 -4.36
N LEU A 83 -14.50 9.89 -4.32
CA LEU A 83 -14.70 11.10 -3.52
C LEU A 83 -16.02 11.87 -3.80
N PRO A 84 -16.61 11.87 -5.02
CA PRO A 84 -17.92 12.49 -5.26
C PRO A 84 -19.12 11.67 -4.75
N LEU A 85 -18.93 10.42 -4.30
CA LEU A 85 -20.02 9.66 -3.71
C LEU A 85 -20.15 9.98 -2.22
N PRO A 86 -21.35 9.95 -1.62
CA PRO A 86 -21.50 9.84 -0.17
C PRO A 86 -20.73 8.63 0.37
N TYR A 87 -20.23 8.72 1.60
CA TYR A 87 -19.37 7.67 2.16
C TYR A 87 -20.09 6.31 2.22
N GLU A 88 -21.36 6.30 2.57
CA GLU A 88 -22.19 5.10 2.62
C GLU A 88 -22.34 4.45 1.23
N GLU A 89 -22.46 5.25 0.17
CA GLU A 89 -22.51 4.73 -1.19
C GLU A 89 -21.17 4.15 -1.65
N GLN A 90 -20.07 4.79 -1.27
CA GLN A 90 -18.75 4.23 -1.50
C GLN A 90 -18.61 2.87 -0.81
N LEU A 91 -19.05 2.74 0.45
CA LEU A 91 -19.03 1.47 1.18
C LEU A 91 -19.85 0.40 0.44
N ARG A 92 -21.06 0.71 -0.01
CA ARG A 92 -21.90 -0.23 -0.80
C ARG A 92 -21.21 -0.69 -2.08
N VAL A 93 -20.55 0.24 -2.80
CA VAL A 93 -19.79 -0.10 -4.01
C VAL A 93 -18.66 -1.07 -3.69
N LYS A 94 -17.85 -0.78 -2.67
CA LYS A 94 -16.73 -1.61 -2.25
C LYS A 94 -17.18 -2.97 -1.72
N GLU A 95 -18.20 -2.98 -0.88
CA GLU A 95 -18.82 -4.21 -0.39
C GLU A 95 -19.25 -5.12 -1.53
N GLY A 96 -20.02 -4.58 -2.48
CA GLY A 96 -20.48 -5.34 -3.64
C GLY A 96 -19.34 -5.85 -4.53
N GLN A 97 -18.19 -5.13 -4.60
CA GLN A 97 -17.00 -5.60 -5.32
C GLN A 97 -16.41 -6.85 -4.69
N VAL A 98 -16.18 -6.81 -3.37
CA VAL A 98 -15.59 -7.93 -2.62
C VAL A 98 -16.55 -9.12 -2.63
N LYS A 99 -17.82 -8.88 -2.29
CA LYS A 99 -18.82 -9.96 -2.21
C LYS A 99 -18.95 -10.71 -3.53
N ARG A 100 -19.04 -10.03 -4.67
CA ARG A 100 -19.11 -10.70 -5.99
C ARG A 100 -17.91 -11.58 -6.28
N LEU A 101 -16.71 -11.16 -5.89
CA LEU A 101 -15.48 -11.96 -6.07
C LEU A 101 -15.51 -13.20 -5.19
N LEU A 102 -15.91 -13.06 -3.93
CA LEU A 102 -16.02 -14.17 -3.00
C LEU A 102 -17.14 -15.13 -3.41
N ASP A 103 -18.35 -14.64 -3.76
CA ASP A 103 -19.47 -15.48 -4.23
C ASP A 103 -19.05 -16.36 -5.41
N ALA A 104 -18.37 -15.76 -6.40
CA ALA A 104 -17.88 -16.51 -7.57
C ALA A 104 -16.79 -17.54 -7.22
N CYS A 105 -15.94 -17.26 -6.24
CA CYS A 105 -14.91 -18.18 -5.78
C CYS A 105 -15.51 -19.34 -4.97
N LEU A 106 -16.48 -19.02 -4.11
CA LEU A 106 -17.06 -19.92 -3.14
C LEU A 106 -18.30 -20.67 -3.66
N GLU A 107 -18.70 -20.47 -4.93
CA GLU A 107 -19.86 -21.13 -5.55
C GLU A 107 -19.83 -22.67 -5.42
N ARG A 108 -18.62 -23.25 -5.38
CA ARG A 108 -18.43 -24.71 -5.26
C ARG A 108 -18.24 -25.20 -3.83
N GLN A 109 -18.22 -24.29 -2.85
CA GLN A 109 -18.13 -24.67 -1.45
C GLN A 109 -19.47 -25.25 -1.00
N GLU A 110 -19.48 -26.48 -0.47
CA GLU A 110 -20.71 -27.15 -0.04
C GLU A 110 -21.26 -26.62 1.30
N SER A 111 -20.36 -26.12 2.17
CA SER A 111 -20.76 -25.54 3.45
C SER A 111 -21.21 -24.10 3.27
N GLU A 112 -22.18 -23.68 4.06
CA GLU A 112 -22.56 -22.28 4.17
C GLU A 112 -21.41 -21.47 4.76
N TRP A 113 -21.27 -20.21 4.31
CA TRP A 113 -20.33 -19.26 4.84
C TRP A 113 -21.03 -17.94 5.15
N GLN A 114 -20.51 -17.22 6.14
CA GLN A 114 -21.11 -15.99 6.59
C GLN A 114 -20.41 -14.78 5.95
N TRP A 115 -21.19 -13.94 5.26
CA TRP A 115 -20.75 -12.61 4.84
C TRP A 115 -21.17 -11.60 5.91
N GLU A 116 -20.19 -10.90 6.51
CA GLU A 116 -20.41 -9.94 7.59
C GLU A 116 -20.53 -8.48 7.09
N GLY A 117 -20.56 -8.28 5.75
CA GLY A 117 -20.67 -6.95 5.15
C GLY A 117 -19.35 -6.21 5.08
N ILE A 118 -19.42 -4.89 5.25
CA ILE A 118 -18.25 -4.00 5.24
C ILE A 118 -18.20 -3.19 6.52
N LYS A 119 -17.02 -3.15 7.15
CA LYS A 119 -16.74 -2.25 8.27
C LYS A 119 -16.16 -0.94 7.76
N ALA A 120 -16.75 0.17 8.18
CA ALA A 120 -16.31 1.50 7.84
C ALA A 120 -15.03 1.89 8.58
N SER A 121 -14.23 2.79 8.01
CA SER A 121 -13.21 3.50 8.77
C SER A 121 -13.88 4.47 9.74
N PRO A 122 -13.44 4.54 11.02
CA PRO A 122 -13.96 5.51 11.97
C PRO A 122 -13.78 6.97 11.54
N VAL A 123 -12.75 7.22 10.74
CA VAL A 123 -12.41 8.54 10.19
C VAL A 123 -12.30 8.42 8.68
N ALA A 124 -13.11 9.19 7.96
CA ALA A 124 -13.14 9.16 6.50
C ALA A 124 -12.24 10.25 5.85
N TYR A 125 -11.97 11.35 6.53
CA TYR A 125 -11.10 12.44 6.08
C TYR A 125 -9.94 12.64 7.04
N GLY A 126 -8.80 13.12 6.56
CA GLY A 126 -7.62 13.34 7.41
C GLY A 126 -7.05 12.07 8.04
N TYR A 127 -7.41 10.91 7.54
CA TYR A 127 -7.04 9.63 8.14
C TYR A 127 -5.63 9.16 7.79
N ARG A 128 -5.11 9.65 6.64
CA ARG A 128 -3.86 9.12 6.09
C ARG A 128 -2.65 9.68 6.81
N ASN A 129 -1.92 8.80 7.46
CA ASN A 129 -0.80 9.10 8.34
C ASN A 129 0.59 9.03 7.66
N LYS A 130 0.66 8.72 6.35
CA LYS A 130 1.88 8.73 5.54
C LYS A 130 1.58 9.23 4.14
N MET A 131 2.27 10.25 3.68
CA MET A 131 2.27 10.71 2.30
C MET A 131 3.67 10.91 1.79
N GLU A 132 3.85 10.54 0.54
CA GLU A 132 5.04 10.74 -0.24
C GLU A 132 4.65 11.63 -1.42
N PHE A 133 4.95 12.91 -1.29
CA PHE A 133 4.71 13.90 -2.34
C PHE A 133 5.91 13.95 -3.27
N SER A 134 5.68 13.97 -4.57
CA SER A 134 6.72 14.07 -5.58
C SER A 134 6.94 15.51 -5.98
N PHE A 135 8.20 15.91 -6.14
CA PHE A 135 8.57 17.13 -6.86
C PHE A 135 8.52 16.90 -8.36
N GLY A 136 8.11 17.90 -9.12
CA GLY A 136 8.00 17.81 -10.57
C GLY A 136 7.43 19.06 -11.18
N ASP A 137 6.79 18.92 -12.33
CA ASP A 137 5.99 19.94 -12.99
C ASP A 137 4.61 19.37 -13.40
N GLU A 138 3.60 20.21 -13.52
CA GLU A 138 2.29 19.82 -14.00
C GLU A 138 2.22 19.79 -15.52
N GLU A 139 3.02 20.62 -16.15
CA GLU A 139 3.21 20.74 -17.60
C GLU A 139 4.71 20.84 -17.86
N LYS A 140 5.15 20.22 -18.94
CA LYS A 140 6.57 20.17 -19.32
C LYS A 140 7.24 21.55 -19.28
N ASP A 141 8.34 21.65 -18.56
CA ASP A 141 9.12 22.87 -18.32
C ASP A 141 8.31 23.99 -17.59
N GLY A 142 7.25 23.61 -16.89
CA GLY A 142 6.40 24.47 -16.06
C GLY A 142 7.03 24.89 -14.73
N PRO A 143 6.28 25.58 -13.88
CA PRO A 143 6.74 25.91 -12.54
C PRO A 143 6.89 24.65 -11.68
N LEU A 144 7.75 24.73 -10.63
CA LEU A 144 7.91 23.65 -9.67
C LEU A 144 6.56 23.32 -9.02
N SER A 145 6.21 22.05 -9.04
CA SER A 145 5.04 21.46 -8.39
C SER A 145 5.48 20.48 -7.32
N LEU A 146 4.69 20.35 -6.25
CA LEU A 146 4.87 19.35 -5.21
C LEU A 146 3.53 18.70 -4.90
N GLY A 147 3.42 17.39 -5.10
CA GLY A 147 2.14 16.75 -4.88
C GLY A 147 2.08 15.32 -5.39
N MET A 148 1.02 15.01 -6.12
CA MET A 148 0.72 13.67 -6.58
C MET A 148 0.76 13.59 -8.10
N HIS A 149 1.09 12.40 -8.63
CA HIS A 149 1.04 12.19 -10.07
C HIS A 149 -0.34 12.44 -10.63
N LYS A 150 -0.36 13.12 -11.79
CA LYS A 150 -1.56 13.38 -12.57
C LYS A 150 -2.17 12.05 -13.04
N ARG A 151 -3.48 11.95 -12.99
CA ARG A 151 -4.19 10.75 -13.40
C ARG A 151 -3.90 10.39 -14.86
N GLY A 152 -3.30 9.23 -15.06
CA GLY A 152 -2.92 8.74 -16.39
C GLY A 152 -1.58 9.23 -16.90
N SER A 153 -0.84 10.00 -16.12
CA SER A 153 0.56 10.37 -16.38
C SER A 153 1.48 9.79 -15.33
N PHE A 154 2.70 9.44 -15.74
CA PHE A 154 3.79 9.01 -14.85
C PHE A 154 4.76 10.13 -14.52
N TYR A 155 4.67 11.23 -15.25
CA TYR A 155 5.65 12.32 -15.20
C TYR A 155 5.07 13.57 -14.55
N ASP A 156 3.84 13.92 -14.94
CA ASP A 156 3.22 15.17 -14.50
C ASP A 156 2.81 15.09 -13.03
N VAL A 157 3.13 16.11 -12.25
CA VAL A 157 2.84 16.22 -10.82
C VAL A 157 1.85 17.36 -10.59
N VAL A 158 0.71 17.03 -10.00
CA VAL A 158 -0.31 18.01 -9.60
C VAL A 158 -0.05 18.44 -8.17
N THR A 159 0.07 19.72 -7.92
CA THR A 159 0.14 20.28 -6.57
C THR A 159 -1.18 20.05 -5.83
N VAL A 160 -1.14 19.42 -4.64
CA VAL A 160 -2.35 18.93 -3.93
C VAL A 160 -2.54 19.62 -2.57
N GLU A 161 -2.63 20.95 -2.57
CA GLU A 161 -2.80 21.74 -1.34
C GLU A 161 -4.12 21.50 -0.60
N ASP A 162 -5.15 20.97 -1.29
CA ASP A 162 -6.48 20.70 -0.73
C ASP A 162 -6.77 19.19 -0.62
N CYS A 163 -5.75 18.38 -0.36
CA CYS A 163 -5.93 16.93 -0.21
C CYS A 163 -6.76 16.62 1.03
N ARG A 164 -7.90 15.93 0.87
CA ARG A 164 -8.85 15.66 1.97
C ARG A 164 -8.57 14.37 2.73
N ILE A 165 -7.75 13.46 2.19
CA ILE A 165 -7.40 12.23 2.90
C ILE A 165 -6.29 12.42 3.94
N VAL A 166 -5.54 13.53 3.87
CA VAL A 166 -4.56 13.95 4.89
C VAL A 166 -5.10 15.10 5.73
N ASP A 167 -4.57 15.27 6.94
CA ASP A 167 -4.95 16.36 7.83
C ASP A 167 -4.33 17.71 7.44
N GLY A 168 -4.57 18.75 8.27
CA GLY A 168 -4.09 20.11 8.03
C GLY A 168 -2.59 20.23 8.00
N ASP A 169 -1.89 19.51 8.88
CA ASP A 169 -0.43 19.60 9.01
C ASP A 169 0.28 19.14 7.73
N PHE A 170 -0.18 18.05 7.09
CA PHE A 170 0.39 17.60 5.82
C PHE A 170 0.27 18.67 4.74
N ARG A 171 -0.90 19.32 4.64
CA ARG A 171 -1.15 20.35 3.63
C ARG A 171 -0.30 21.58 3.87
N LEU A 172 -0.14 21.97 5.14
CA LEU A 172 0.66 23.10 5.53
C LEU A 172 2.15 22.85 5.28
N ILE A 173 2.66 21.66 5.65
CA ILE A 173 4.05 21.26 5.39
C ILE A 173 4.33 21.22 3.89
N LEU A 174 3.42 20.63 3.08
CA LEU A 174 3.54 20.61 1.62
C LEU A 174 3.62 22.03 1.06
N LYS A 175 2.70 22.91 1.45
CA LYS A 175 2.64 24.27 1.00
C LYS A 175 3.92 25.03 1.35
N THR A 176 4.38 24.93 2.60
CA THR A 176 5.61 25.58 3.06
C THR A 176 6.84 25.09 2.30
N ALA A 177 6.94 23.79 2.04
CA ALA A 177 8.03 23.21 1.25
C ALA A 177 8.01 23.73 -0.19
N LEU A 178 6.85 23.74 -0.83
CA LEU A 178 6.71 24.24 -2.20
C LEU A 178 7.06 25.74 -2.28
N GLU A 179 6.50 26.57 -1.40
CA GLU A 179 6.78 28.01 -1.36
C GLU A 179 8.27 28.30 -1.13
N TYR A 180 8.92 27.52 -0.27
CA TYR A 180 10.35 27.66 0.01
C TYR A 180 11.22 27.37 -1.22
N PHE A 181 11.04 26.21 -1.85
CA PHE A 181 11.88 25.81 -2.98
C PHE A 181 11.54 26.54 -4.28
N ALA A 182 10.27 26.86 -4.54
CA ALA A 182 9.85 27.64 -5.70
C ALA A 182 10.25 29.12 -5.58
N GLY A 183 10.25 29.65 -4.36
CA GLY A 183 10.63 31.04 -4.07
C GLY A 183 12.12 31.26 -3.83
N TYR A 184 12.98 30.24 -4.00
CA TYR A 184 14.40 30.40 -3.78
C TYR A 184 15.00 31.46 -4.73
N PRO A 185 15.80 32.41 -4.20
CA PRO A 185 16.12 33.66 -4.92
C PRO A 185 16.96 33.42 -6.18
N ALA A 186 16.58 34.14 -7.24
CA ALA A 186 17.36 34.19 -8.48
C ALA A 186 18.82 34.62 -8.21
N PRO A 187 19.82 34.17 -9.02
CA PRO A 187 19.64 33.50 -10.31
C PRO A 187 19.49 31.96 -10.23
N ARG A 188 19.50 31.38 -9.03
CA ARG A 188 19.53 29.94 -8.81
C ARG A 188 18.12 29.39 -8.60
N ARG A 189 17.62 28.61 -9.56
CA ARG A 189 16.42 27.80 -9.37
C ARG A 189 16.80 26.43 -8.84
N VAL A 190 16.13 25.94 -7.80
CA VAL A 190 16.30 24.57 -7.32
C VAL A 190 15.65 23.62 -8.32
N THR A 191 16.43 22.65 -8.80
CA THR A 191 15.96 21.67 -9.79
C THR A 191 15.24 20.52 -9.15
N TYR A 192 14.30 19.88 -9.85
CA TYR A 192 13.72 18.61 -9.45
C TYR A 192 14.27 17.47 -10.32
N PHE A 193 14.24 16.24 -9.79
CA PHE A 193 14.76 15.06 -10.47
C PHE A 193 13.86 14.64 -11.64
N HIS A 194 14.39 14.75 -12.84
CA HIS A 194 13.69 14.36 -14.06
C HIS A 194 13.97 12.88 -14.39
N ARG A 195 12.96 12.03 -14.21
CA ARG A 195 13.06 10.56 -14.30
C ARG A 195 13.62 10.01 -15.62
N MET A 196 13.38 10.69 -16.76
CA MET A 196 13.87 10.26 -18.06
C MET A 196 15.32 10.66 -18.32
N ARG A 197 15.76 11.78 -17.74
CA ARG A 197 17.13 12.28 -17.91
C ARG A 197 18.06 11.83 -16.78
N HIS A 198 17.46 11.38 -15.65
CA HIS A 198 18.17 11.07 -14.41
C HIS A 198 19.00 12.26 -13.88
N GLU A 199 18.46 13.45 -14.06
CA GLU A 199 19.10 14.72 -13.69
C GLU A 199 18.17 15.53 -12.79
N GLY A 200 18.76 16.29 -11.86
CA GLY A 200 18.06 17.20 -10.95
C GLY A 200 18.15 16.76 -9.49
N TYR A 201 17.72 17.63 -8.59
CA TYR A 201 17.98 17.53 -7.15
C TYR A 201 16.79 17.03 -6.33
N LEU A 202 15.68 17.77 -6.28
CA LEU A 202 14.51 17.45 -5.45
C LEU A 202 13.77 16.23 -5.98
N ARG A 203 13.50 15.25 -5.12
CA ARG A 203 12.75 14.03 -5.49
C ARG A 203 11.40 13.96 -4.80
N HIS A 204 11.39 13.84 -3.47
CA HIS A 204 10.18 13.62 -2.70
C HIS A 204 10.19 14.41 -1.40
N LEU A 205 8.98 14.70 -0.92
CA LEU A 205 8.73 15.13 0.46
C LEU A 205 7.90 14.03 1.12
N LEU A 206 8.52 13.28 2.01
CA LEU A 206 7.83 12.26 2.80
C LEU A 206 7.38 12.88 4.12
N VAL A 207 6.09 12.79 4.42
CA VAL A 207 5.51 13.25 5.68
C VAL A 207 4.79 12.07 6.34
N ARG A 208 5.06 11.85 7.62
CA ARG A 208 4.36 10.90 8.49
C ARG A 208 3.87 11.62 9.73
N LYS A 209 2.68 11.26 10.20
CA LYS A 209 2.13 11.80 11.45
C LYS A 209 1.45 10.68 12.22
N ALA A 210 1.79 10.53 13.47
CA ALA A 210 1.09 9.64 14.37
C ALA A 210 -0.33 10.16 14.63
N ALA A 211 -1.31 9.28 14.48
CA ALA A 211 -2.72 9.66 14.65
C ALA A 211 -3.09 9.89 16.12
N ARG A 212 -2.41 9.20 17.05
CA ARG A 212 -2.69 9.28 18.50
C ARG A 212 -1.75 10.20 19.25
N THR A 213 -0.45 10.18 18.93
CA THR A 213 0.54 11.02 19.65
C THR A 213 0.70 12.39 19.03
N GLY A 214 0.27 12.61 17.78
CA GLY A 214 0.46 13.84 17.02
C GLY A 214 1.92 14.12 16.60
N GLU A 215 2.82 13.14 16.78
CA GLU A 215 4.23 13.26 16.39
C GLU A 215 4.38 13.25 14.86
N ILE A 216 5.15 14.21 14.31
CA ILE A 216 5.35 14.39 12.88
C ILE A 216 6.81 14.07 12.52
N LEU A 217 7.01 13.27 11.48
CA LEU A 217 8.30 13.00 10.87
C LEU A 217 8.28 13.47 9.42
N VAL A 218 9.21 14.36 9.06
CA VAL A 218 9.36 14.87 7.70
C VAL A 218 10.70 14.45 7.15
N ALA A 219 10.73 13.95 5.91
CA ALA A 219 11.98 13.69 5.21
C ALA A 219 11.95 14.35 3.82
N LEU A 220 12.92 15.23 3.58
CA LEU A 220 13.23 15.74 2.26
C LEU A 220 14.13 14.72 1.56
N VAL A 221 13.72 14.26 0.40
CA VAL A 221 14.49 13.30 -0.42
C VAL A 221 15.05 14.03 -1.63
N THR A 222 16.37 13.96 -1.80
CA THR A 222 17.09 14.57 -2.92
C THR A 222 17.98 13.55 -3.62
N THR A 223 18.62 13.94 -4.71
CA THR A 223 19.80 13.23 -5.25
C THR A 223 21.07 13.82 -4.65
N SER A 224 22.21 13.20 -4.91
CA SER A 224 23.55 13.75 -4.64
C SER A 224 24.00 14.81 -5.65
N GLN A 225 23.19 15.12 -6.67
CA GLN A 225 23.49 16.13 -7.69
C GLN A 225 23.33 17.53 -7.09
N SER A 226 23.98 18.51 -7.74
CA SER A 226 23.85 19.91 -7.33
C SER A 226 22.40 20.39 -7.40
N PRO A 227 21.89 21.13 -6.39
CA PRO A 227 20.54 21.70 -6.40
C PRO A 227 20.25 22.59 -7.62
N TRP A 228 21.26 23.15 -8.24
CA TRP A 228 21.15 24.12 -9.34
C TRP A 228 21.58 23.56 -10.70
N GLY A 229 21.80 22.26 -10.84
CA GLY A 229 22.35 21.63 -12.04
C GLY A 229 23.88 21.85 -12.15
N ASP A 230 24.42 21.85 -13.35
CA ASP A 230 25.85 22.12 -13.53
C ASP A 230 26.21 23.50 -12.95
N CYS A 231 27.06 23.51 -11.93
CA CYS A 231 27.64 24.73 -11.39
C CYS A 231 28.66 25.27 -12.39
N GLY A 232 28.18 25.72 -13.54
CA GLY A 232 28.98 26.51 -14.45
C GLY A 232 29.55 27.73 -13.75
N ALA A 233 30.84 28.04 -14.01
CA ALA A 233 31.53 29.19 -13.45
C ALA A 233 30.69 30.48 -13.58
N PRO A 234 30.81 31.45 -12.63
CA PRO A 234 30.04 32.68 -12.68
C PRO A 234 30.22 33.35 -14.04
N GLU A 235 29.10 33.72 -14.66
CA GLU A 235 29.12 34.55 -15.88
C GLU A 235 29.88 35.85 -15.62
N GLY A 236 31.13 35.86 -16.02
CA GLY A 236 32.01 37.01 -15.80
C GLY A 236 33.30 36.90 -16.60
N SER A 237 33.23 36.57 -17.89
CA SER A 237 34.26 36.93 -18.86
C SER A 237 33.70 36.90 -20.28
N ALA A 238 33.09 37.99 -20.65
CA ALA A 238 32.88 38.29 -22.05
C ALA A 238 34.23 38.56 -22.71
N ALA A 239 34.72 37.70 -23.60
CA ALA A 239 35.58 38.07 -24.72
C ALA A 239 35.76 36.89 -25.68
N GLY A 240 35.46 37.13 -26.92
CA GLY A 240 36.07 36.37 -28.02
C GLY A 240 35.12 35.78 -29.07
N ASN A 241 34.83 36.60 -30.06
CA ASN A 241 34.27 36.26 -31.35
C ASN A 241 34.78 34.94 -31.95
N GLY A 242 33.87 34.16 -32.49
CA GLY A 242 34.18 33.04 -33.36
C GLY A 242 32.98 32.67 -34.22
N GLU A 243 32.80 33.42 -35.32
CA GLU A 243 31.91 33.02 -36.43
C GLU A 243 32.22 31.62 -36.92
N ARG A 244 31.20 30.78 -37.08
CA ARG A 244 31.14 29.79 -38.18
C ARG A 244 29.71 29.40 -38.50
N ALA A 245 29.32 29.92 -39.67
CA ALA A 245 28.72 29.24 -40.82
C ALA A 245 27.43 28.47 -40.60
N ALA A 246 26.38 29.12 -41.07
CA ALA A 246 25.14 28.46 -41.50
C ALA A 246 25.45 27.59 -42.72
N ASP A 247 24.93 26.37 -42.71
CA ASP A 247 24.62 25.71 -43.99
C ASP A 247 23.30 24.96 -43.92
N ARG A 248 22.58 25.11 -45.00
CA ARG A 248 21.23 24.68 -45.36
C ARG A 248 21.09 23.16 -45.34
N ALA A 249 19.89 22.67 -45.09
CA ALA A 249 19.19 21.87 -46.10
C ALA A 249 17.79 21.49 -45.68
N GLU A 250 16.96 21.68 -46.55
CA GLU A 250 15.57 21.43 -46.86
C GLU A 250 15.03 20.01 -46.55
N SER A 251 13.74 20.05 -46.22
CA SER A 251 12.63 19.14 -46.60
C SER A 251 12.94 17.63 -46.78
N GLY A 252 12.19 16.83 -45.98
CA GLY A 252 12.03 15.41 -46.23
C GLY A 252 10.81 14.87 -45.45
N THR A 253 9.84 14.50 -46.19
CA THR A 253 8.50 13.96 -45.89
C THR A 253 8.47 12.77 -44.94
N ALA A 254 7.31 12.68 -44.26
CA ALA A 254 6.83 11.56 -43.45
C ALA A 254 7.05 10.17 -44.10
N ALA A 255 7.46 9.22 -43.31
CA ALA A 255 6.92 7.86 -43.11
C ALA A 255 7.97 6.96 -42.43
N ASP A 256 7.46 6.12 -41.57
CA ASP A 256 8.01 4.92 -40.94
C ASP A 256 8.27 5.05 -39.43
N ALA A 257 7.17 4.87 -38.71
CA ALA A 257 7.19 4.45 -37.31
C ALA A 257 7.38 2.93 -37.29
N GLU A 258 8.59 2.47 -37.12
CA GLU A 258 8.87 1.08 -36.79
C GLU A 258 8.33 0.73 -35.38
N ARG A 259 7.57 -0.35 -35.36
CA ARG A 259 7.00 -0.99 -34.19
C ARG A 259 8.10 -1.52 -33.30
N TYR A 260 8.20 -1.00 -32.09
CA TYR A 260 8.81 -1.76 -31.00
C TYR A 260 7.70 -2.52 -30.27
N ASP A 261 7.75 -3.84 -30.38
CA ASP A 261 6.96 -4.76 -29.58
C ASP A 261 7.36 -4.63 -28.11
N VAL A 262 6.42 -4.20 -27.28
CA VAL A 262 6.54 -4.19 -25.83
C VAL A 262 5.98 -5.51 -25.30
N PRO A 263 6.74 -6.26 -24.47
CA PRO A 263 6.25 -7.51 -23.89
C PRO A 263 5.03 -7.30 -22.99
N GLU A 264 4.11 -8.25 -23.05
CA GLU A 264 2.87 -8.29 -22.29
C GLU A 264 3.13 -8.31 -20.77
N GLY A 265 2.70 -7.28 -20.05
CA GLY A 265 2.76 -7.15 -18.60
C GLY A 265 1.92 -5.95 -18.13
N GLY A 266 0.65 -5.92 -18.53
CA GLY A 266 -0.25 -4.79 -18.26
C GLY A 266 -1.00 -4.89 -16.94
N GLU A 267 -0.35 -4.73 -15.78
CA GLU A 267 -1.05 -4.56 -14.48
C GLU A 267 -0.33 -3.59 -13.51
N ARG A 268 0.43 -2.64 -14.00
CA ARG A 268 1.20 -1.70 -13.15
C ARG A 268 0.58 -0.32 -12.93
N ILE A 269 -0.70 -0.10 -13.15
CA ILE A 269 -1.27 1.27 -13.10
C ILE A 269 -1.99 1.62 -11.80
N ALA A 270 -2.28 0.66 -10.91
CA ALA A 270 -2.98 0.94 -9.64
C ALA A 270 -2.08 1.03 -8.40
N ALA A 271 -0.77 0.91 -8.54
CA ALA A 271 0.15 0.76 -7.41
C ALA A 271 0.78 2.06 -6.90
N GLN A 272 0.47 3.21 -7.47
CA GLN A 272 1.15 4.47 -7.12
C GLN A 272 0.41 5.39 -6.14
N ALA A 273 -0.60 4.90 -5.44
CA ALA A 273 -1.01 5.53 -4.20
C ALA A 273 -0.26 4.88 -3.02
N GLY A 274 1.05 5.09 -2.98
CA GLY A 274 1.87 4.93 -1.78
C GLY A 274 1.87 3.56 -1.08
N ILE A 275 1.90 2.44 -1.83
CA ILE A 275 2.23 1.13 -1.25
C ILE A 275 3.17 0.42 -2.23
N VAL A 276 4.45 0.66 -2.09
CA VAL A 276 5.48 -0.24 -2.60
C VAL A 276 5.79 -1.20 -1.45
N ALA A 277 5.36 -2.45 -1.57
CA ALA A 277 5.94 -3.51 -0.75
C ALA A 277 7.37 -3.68 -1.24
N ASP A 278 8.34 -3.43 -0.36
CA ASP A 278 9.75 -3.73 -0.61
C ASP A 278 9.90 -5.23 -0.92
N GLU A 279 10.16 -5.58 -2.16
CA GLU A 279 10.89 -6.79 -2.47
C GLU A 279 12.36 -6.51 -2.15
N ALA A 280 12.77 -6.80 -0.92
CA ALA A 280 14.16 -6.93 -0.59
C ALA A 280 14.71 -8.17 -1.29
N VAL A 281 15.29 -8.00 -2.46
CA VAL A 281 16.20 -8.98 -3.02
C VAL A 281 17.45 -8.97 -2.13
N ALA A 282 17.59 -10.00 -1.30
CA ALA A 282 18.82 -10.27 -0.57
C ALA A 282 19.93 -10.61 -1.58
N GLY A 283 20.70 -9.60 -1.97
CA GLY A 283 22.00 -9.76 -2.57
C GLY A 283 23.06 -9.65 -1.50
N THR A 284 23.79 -10.72 -1.28
CA THR A 284 25.02 -10.73 -0.48
C THR A 284 25.96 -9.60 -0.94
N PRO A 285 26.63 -8.88 -0.03
CA PRO A 285 27.64 -7.91 -0.42
C PRO A 285 28.91 -8.65 -0.85
N GLU A 286 29.05 -8.91 -2.14
CA GLU A 286 30.38 -9.09 -2.74
C GLU A 286 30.99 -7.69 -2.90
N GLU A 287 32.19 -7.54 -2.37
CA GLU A 287 33.04 -6.38 -2.48
C GLU A 287 33.29 -6.05 -3.98
N ALA A 288 32.45 -5.22 -4.57
CA ALA A 288 32.74 -4.55 -5.81
C ALA A 288 33.36 -3.20 -5.48
N GLY A 289 34.65 -3.07 -5.67
CA GLY A 289 35.43 -1.86 -5.48
C GLY A 289 34.76 -0.66 -6.15
N ALA A 290 34.25 0.25 -5.34
CA ALA A 290 33.76 1.54 -5.80
C ALA A 290 34.92 2.33 -6.39
N MET A 291 34.91 2.53 -7.69
CA MET A 291 35.73 3.57 -8.31
C MET A 291 35.33 4.93 -7.74
N PRO A 292 36.25 5.76 -7.24
CA PRO A 292 35.92 7.08 -6.76
C PRO A 292 35.43 7.92 -7.93
N LEU A 293 34.18 8.36 -7.85
CA LEU A 293 33.63 9.41 -8.72
C LEU A 293 34.55 10.64 -8.60
N GLN A 294 35.10 11.09 -9.74
CA GLN A 294 35.93 12.29 -9.81
C GLN A 294 35.08 13.48 -9.31
N LYS A 295 35.49 14.08 -8.19
CA LYS A 295 34.95 15.35 -7.70
C LYS A 295 35.25 16.42 -8.75
N GLY A 296 34.21 16.93 -9.41
CA GLY A 296 34.32 18.09 -10.29
C GLY A 296 34.80 19.31 -9.49
N ALA A 297 35.71 20.07 -10.06
CA ALA A 297 36.30 21.26 -9.47
C ALA A 297 35.26 22.41 -9.40
N GLY A 298 34.51 22.46 -8.30
CA GLY A 298 33.50 23.46 -7.95
C GLY A 298 33.13 23.39 -6.47
N GLY A 299 33.93 22.68 -5.68
CA GLY A 299 33.48 21.96 -4.50
C GLY A 299 32.97 22.80 -3.31
N GLU A 300 33.76 23.68 -2.73
CA GLU A 300 33.45 24.23 -1.40
C GLU A 300 32.27 25.22 -1.38
N GLY A 301 32.12 26.05 -2.39
CA GLY A 301 31.02 27.04 -2.46
C GLY A 301 29.64 26.45 -2.78
N CYS A 302 29.58 25.31 -3.47
CA CYS A 302 28.34 24.61 -3.79
C CYS A 302 27.84 23.79 -2.59
N GLU A 303 28.73 23.10 -1.89
CA GLU A 303 28.40 22.32 -0.69
C GLU A 303 27.88 23.23 0.43
N GLU A 304 28.51 24.40 0.63
CA GLU A 304 28.03 25.39 1.59
C GLU A 304 26.66 25.94 1.25
N ALA A 305 26.42 26.26 -0.03
CA ALA A 305 25.12 26.78 -0.48
C ALA A 305 24.01 25.71 -0.40
N GLU A 306 24.32 24.44 -0.67
CA GLU A 306 23.39 23.33 -0.45
C GLU A 306 23.05 23.17 1.03
N ARG A 307 24.06 23.23 1.90
CA ARG A 307 23.84 23.18 3.34
C ARG A 307 22.90 24.31 3.80
N GLN A 308 23.13 25.54 3.36
CA GLN A 308 22.26 26.68 3.67
C GLN A 308 20.84 26.51 3.13
N LEU A 309 20.67 25.90 1.95
CA LEU A 309 19.37 25.54 1.39
C LEU A 309 18.61 24.56 2.32
N ILE A 310 19.28 23.53 2.78
CA ILE A 310 18.67 22.50 3.65
C ILE A 310 18.39 23.07 5.05
N GLU A 311 19.32 23.80 5.65
CA GLU A 311 19.12 24.46 6.94
C GLU A 311 17.98 25.48 6.90
N GLY A 312 17.88 26.27 5.83
CA GLY A 312 16.80 27.22 5.63
C GLY A 312 15.43 26.54 5.47
N PHE A 313 15.38 25.39 4.82
CA PHE A 313 14.16 24.57 4.74
C PHE A 313 13.75 24.05 6.13
N GLN A 314 14.70 23.49 6.88
CA GLN A 314 14.47 23.05 8.26
C GLN A 314 13.89 24.18 9.13
N GLU A 315 14.49 25.37 9.09
CA GLU A 315 14.00 26.53 9.85
C GLU A 315 12.57 26.93 9.46
N LYS A 316 12.23 26.89 8.17
CA LYS A 316 10.86 27.16 7.72
C LYS A 316 9.84 26.18 8.27
N LEU A 317 10.21 24.89 8.38
CA LEU A 317 9.34 23.91 9.02
C LEU A 317 9.21 24.16 10.52
N LEU A 318 10.32 24.40 11.22
CA LEU A 318 10.32 24.69 12.67
C LEU A 318 9.53 25.96 13.01
N ASP A 319 9.50 26.94 12.12
CA ASP A 319 8.65 28.12 12.28
C ASP A 319 7.17 27.80 12.34
N LEU A 320 6.69 26.77 11.61
CA LEU A 320 5.29 26.32 11.69
C LEU A 320 4.92 25.83 13.10
N GLU A 321 5.82 25.12 13.75
CA GLU A 321 5.60 24.65 15.12
C GLU A 321 5.68 25.80 16.13
N ARG A 322 6.72 26.65 16.03
CA ARG A 322 6.92 27.80 16.91
C ARG A 322 5.73 28.78 16.87
N ASN A 323 5.13 28.95 15.71
CA ASN A 323 3.98 29.83 15.50
C ASN A 323 2.64 29.21 15.89
N GLY A 324 2.63 27.93 16.31
CA GLY A 324 1.42 27.19 16.65
C GLY A 324 0.51 26.93 15.44
N SER A 325 1.07 26.87 14.22
CA SER A 325 0.33 26.62 12.99
C SER A 325 0.02 25.13 12.79
N LEU A 326 0.80 24.24 13.42
CA LEU A 326 0.61 22.79 13.40
C LEU A 326 -0.25 22.35 14.58
N GLU A 327 -1.10 21.36 14.37
CA GLU A 327 -1.78 20.62 15.44
C GLU A 327 -0.84 19.63 16.12
N GLY A 328 0.06 19.00 15.33
CA GLY A 328 1.10 18.08 15.82
C GLY A 328 2.39 18.79 16.17
N ARG A 329 3.43 17.99 16.45
CA ARG A 329 4.79 18.44 16.76
C ARG A 329 5.81 17.64 15.99
N PHE A 330 6.92 18.24 15.60
CA PHE A 330 7.99 17.51 14.94
C PHE A 330 8.71 16.57 15.91
N ALA A 331 8.68 15.27 15.63
CA ALA A 331 9.56 14.28 16.22
C ALA A 331 10.92 14.30 15.51
N GLY A 332 10.92 14.56 14.20
CA GLY A 332 12.15 14.68 13.44
C GLY A 332 11.97 15.30 12.05
N ILE A 333 13.04 15.91 11.58
CA ILE A 333 13.19 16.41 10.22
C ILE A 333 14.48 15.81 9.66
N LEU A 334 14.40 15.16 8.51
CA LEU A 334 15.47 14.38 7.90
C LEU A 334 15.79 14.91 6.50
N HIS A 335 17.03 14.77 6.09
CA HIS A 335 17.46 14.86 4.71
C HIS A 335 17.95 13.49 4.24
N ILE A 336 17.38 12.98 3.17
CA ILE A 336 17.68 11.67 2.60
C ILE A 336 18.24 11.87 1.21
N VAL A 337 19.44 11.35 0.95
CA VAL A 337 20.01 11.27 -0.38
C VAL A 337 19.62 9.92 -1.00
N ASN A 338 19.11 9.95 -2.23
CA ASN A 338 18.67 8.78 -2.97
C ASN A 338 19.02 8.94 -4.46
N ASP A 339 20.03 8.24 -4.92
CA ASP A 339 20.51 8.27 -6.31
C ASP A 339 19.96 7.12 -7.16
N SER A 340 19.04 6.31 -6.61
CA SER A 340 18.41 5.21 -7.37
C SER A 340 17.65 5.74 -8.59
N GLN A 341 17.70 5.02 -9.70
CA GLN A 341 16.92 5.34 -10.90
C GLN A 341 15.42 5.04 -10.69
N ALA A 342 15.10 4.13 -9.79
CA ALA A 342 13.74 3.77 -9.47
C ALA A 342 13.03 4.89 -8.70
N ASP A 343 11.72 5.01 -8.92
CA ASP A 343 10.86 5.93 -8.18
C ASP A 343 10.43 5.33 -6.84
N VAL A 344 11.41 5.08 -6.00
CA VAL A 344 11.23 4.48 -4.67
C VAL A 344 12.04 5.30 -3.68
N VAL A 345 11.46 5.62 -2.53
CA VAL A 345 12.20 6.25 -1.44
C VAL A 345 13.11 5.21 -0.80
N ARG A 346 14.39 5.28 -1.14
CA ARG A 346 15.49 4.55 -0.51
C ARG A 346 16.44 5.56 0.10
N SER A 347 17.36 5.09 0.92
CA SER A 347 18.40 5.94 1.50
C SER A 347 19.77 5.40 1.13
N ASP A 348 20.54 6.22 0.42
CA ASP A 348 21.98 6.04 0.28
C ASP A 348 22.70 6.75 1.44
N ARG A 349 22.09 7.84 1.96
CA ARG A 349 22.51 8.57 3.16
C ARG A 349 21.29 9.23 3.82
N THR A 350 21.22 9.18 5.13
CA THR A 350 20.22 9.90 5.93
C THR A 350 20.90 10.79 6.96
N ASP A 351 20.60 12.08 6.90
CA ASP A 351 21.06 13.07 7.85
C ASP A 351 19.87 13.53 8.71
N ILE A 352 20.01 13.49 10.03
CA ILE A 352 19.00 13.98 10.97
C ILE A 352 19.26 15.47 11.15
N LEU A 353 18.36 16.31 10.60
CA LEU A 353 18.45 17.76 10.72
C LEU A 353 17.91 18.23 12.07
N TYR A 354 16.83 17.60 12.56
CA TYR A 354 16.20 17.92 13.83
C TYR A 354 15.62 16.68 14.48
N GLY A 355 15.70 16.58 15.81
CA GLY A 355 15.04 15.54 16.60
C GLY A 355 15.59 14.15 16.36
N GLN A 356 14.75 13.22 15.90
CA GLN A 356 15.06 11.80 15.72
C GLN A 356 14.49 11.26 14.41
N ASP A 357 14.90 10.04 14.00
CA ASP A 357 14.50 9.38 12.77
C ASP A 357 13.24 8.50 12.91
N TYR A 358 12.52 8.64 14.02
CA TYR A 358 11.31 7.87 14.33
C TYR A 358 10.30 8.70 15.11
N PHE A 359 9.08 8.18 15.19
CA PHE A 359 8.03 8.64 16.09
C PHE A 359 7.34 7.44 16.74
N TYR A 360 6.46 7.71 17.70
CA TYR A 360 5.63 6.68 18.31
C TYR A 360 4.18 6.81 17.87
N GLU A 361 3.58 5.69 17.48
CA GLU A 361 2.15 5.57 17.23
C GLU A 361 1.53 4.60 18.23
N GLU A 362 0.24 4.77 18.53
CA GLU A 362 -0.51 3.90 19.42
C GLU A 362 -1.65 3.23 18.66
N LEU A 363 -1.75 1.89 18.78
CA LEU A 363 -2.85 1.09 18.24
C LEU A 363 -3.36 0.15 19.33
N LEU A 364 -4.67 0.20 19.61
CA LEU A 364 -5.35 -0.70 20.58
C LEU A 364 -4.62 -0.78 21.92
N GLY A 365 -4.07 0.35 22.38
CA GLY A 365 -3.35 0.46 23.67
C GLY A 365 -1.89 0.01 23.65
N LEU A 366 -1.37 -0.47 22.52
CA LEU A 366 0.05 -0.77 22.34
C LEU A 366 0.77 0.36 21.61
N ARG A 367 2.02 0.58 22.00
CA ARG A 367 2.88 1.62 21.45
C ARG A 367 3.88 1.02 20.47
N PHE A 368 4.06 1.66 19.31
CA PHE A 368 4.95 1.20 18.26
C PHE A 368 5.94 2.30 17.87
N LYS A 369 7.21 1.95 17.84
CA LYS A 369 8.25 2.80 17.27
C LYS A 369 8.22 2.67 15.75
N VAL A 370 8.00 3.78 15.06
CA VAL A 370 7.83 3.84 13.60
C VAL A 370 8.91 4.74 13.01
N SER A 371 9.83 4.18 12.24
CA SER A 371 10.86 4.95 11.51
C SER A 371 10.34 5.44 10.15
N VAL A 372 11.14 6.26 9.47
CA VAL A 372 10.78 6.79 8.15
C VAL A 372 10.54 5.67 7.13
N PHE A 373 11.28 4.58 7.19
CA PHE A 373 11.20 3.44 6.26
C PHE A 373 10.32 2.30 6.75
N SER A 374 9.99 2.22 8.04
CA SER A 374 9.15 1.13 8.56
C SER A 374 7.81 1.05 7.86
N PHE A 375 7.42 -0.16 7.46
CA PHE A 375 6.03 -0.39 7.07
C PHE A 375 5.13 -0.20 8.31
N PHE A 376 4.10 0.57 8.14
CA PHE A 376 3.04 0.76 9.12
C PHE A 376 1.77 1.15 8.38
N GLN A 377 0.61 0.66 8.82
CA GLN A 377 -0.65 0.95 8.15
C GLN A 377 -0.89 2.46 8.04
N THR A 378 -1.27 2.92 6.85
CA THR A 378 -1.36 4.35 6.55
C THR A 378 -2.66 5.02 7.02
N ASN A 379 -3.49 4.28 7.75
CA ASN A 379 -4.69 4.74 8.46
C ASN A 379 -4.73 3.99 9.80
N SER A 380 -4.30 4.62 10.88
CA SER A 380 -4.25 4.02 12.22
C SER A 380 -5.64 3.64 12.73
N TYR A 381 -6.65 4.49 12.50
CA TYR A 381 -8.04 4.22 12.93
C TYR A 381 -8.65 3.03 12.21
N GLY A 382 -8.44 2.92 10.88
CA GLY A 382 -8.90 1.78 10.10
C GLY A 382 -8.12 0.51 10.44
N ALA A 383 -6.82 0.62 10.78
CA ALA A 383 -5.99 -0.49 11.22
C ALA A 383 -6.50 -1.09 12.53
N GLU A 384 -6.94 -0.28 13.49
CA GLU A 384 -7.59 -0.76 14.71
C GLU A 384 -8.81 -1.64 14.39
N VAL A 385 -9.69 -1.18 13.49
CA VAL A 385 -10.87 -1.96 13.05
C VAL A 385 -10.46 -3.27 12.37
N LEU A 386 -9.44 -3.22 11.51
CA LEU A 386 -8.92 -4.39 10.80
C LEU A 386 -8.37 -5.44 11.78
N TYR A 387 -7.54 -5.00 12.72
CA TYR A 387 -6.87 -5.89 13.65
C TYR A 387 -7.80 -6.42 14.76
N GLU A 388 -8.76 -5.61 15.25
CA GLU A 388 -9.82 -6.10 16.13
C GLU A 388 -10.67 -7.16 15.43
N THR A 389 -10.95 -6.98 14.14
CA THR A 389 -11.68 -7.96 13.34
C THR A 389 -10.90 -9.26 13.24
N ALA A 390 -9.61 -9.21 12.88
CA ALA A 390 -8.76 -10.40 12.82
C ALA A 390 -8.68 -11.10 14.20
N ARG A 391 -8.50 -10.32 15.28
CA ARG A 391 -8.47 -10.84 16.63
C ARG A 391 -9.80 -11.51 17.04
N SER A 392 -10.94 -10.95 16.66
CA SER A 392 -12.25 -11.54 16.93
C SER A 392 -12.45 -12.90 16.25
N TYR A 393 -11.73 -13.16 15.16
CA TYR A 393 -11.76 -14.44 14.46
C TYR A 393 -10.92 -15.53 15.16
N ILE A 394 -9.91 -15.13 15.90
CA ILE A 394 -9.14 -16.03 16.77
C ILE A 394 -9.95 -16.40 18.02
N GLY A 395 -10.79 -15.48 18.53
CA GLY A 395 -11.61 -15.64 19.73
C GLY A 395 -10.85 -15.28 21.01
N GLU A 396 -11.50 -15.57 22.17
CA GLU A 396 -10.93 -15.30 23.48
C GLU A 396 -9.88 -16.33 23.89
N LEU A 397 -9.02 -15.97 24.85
CA LEU A 397 -8.07 -16.88 25.48
C LEU A 397 -8.81 -18.07 26.11
N GLY A 398 -8.24 -19.27 25.95
CA GLY A 398 -8.64 -20.44 26.71
C GLY A 398 -8.37 -20.30 28.20
N SER A 399 -8.88 -21.25 29.00
CA SER A 399 -8.71 -21.23 30.47
C SER A 399 -7.30 -21.58 30.96
N GLY A 400 -6.35 -21.78 30.06
CA GLY A 400 -4.97 -22.22 30.34
C GLY A 400 -4.88 -23.73 30.63
N SER A 401 -3.82 -24.36 30.16
CA SER A 401 -3.56 -25.78 30.41
C SER A 401 -3.01 -25.99 31.82
N PRO A 402 -3.47 -27.00 32.56
CA PRO A 402 -3.01 -27.28 33.92
C PRO A 402 -1.50 -27.58 34.04
N ASP A 403 -0.86 -27.99 32.95
CA ASP A 403 0.56 -28.33 32.88
C ASP A 403 1.45 -27.16 32.42
N GLY A 404 0.85 -25.97 32.18
CA GLY A 404 1.57 -24.77 31.75
C GLY A 404 1.96 -24.76 30.28
N THR A 405 1.49 -25.72 29.47
CA THR A 405 1.64 -25.64 28.01
C THR A 405 0.69 -24.58 27.46
N PRO A 406 1.07 -23.81 26.42
CA PRO A 406 0.16 -22.85 25.79
C PRO A 406 -1.06 -23.56 25.23
N ASP A 407 -2.27 -23.13 25.64
CA ASP A 407 -3.53 -23.67 25.13
C ASP A 407 -3.85 -23.14 23.72
N LYS A 408 -3.33 -21.96 23.38
CA LYS A 408 -3.56 -21.33 22.08
C LYS A 408 -2.28 -20.71 21.54
N VAL A 409 -1.75 -21.30 20.48
CA VAL A 409 -0.55 -20.83 19.75
C VAL A 409 -0.99 -20.21 18.42
N VAL A 410 -0.55 -18.97 18.16
CA VAL A 410 -0.85 -18.24 16.94
C VAL A 410 0.45 -17.92 16.20
N TYR A 411 0.48 -18.22 14.90
CA TYR A 411 1.56 -17.77 14.03
C TYR A 411 1.11 -16.55 13.22
N ASP A 412 1.96 -15.53 13.16
CA ASP A 412 1.84 -14.38 12.27
C ASP A 412 2.91 -14.51 11.18
N LEU A 413 2.51 -14.99 9.99
CA LEU A 413 3.41 -15.16 8.86
C LEU A 413 3.41 -13.90 8.00
N TYR A 414 4.60 -13.40 7.67
CA TYR A 414 4.86 -12.09 7.09
C TYR A 414 4.66 -10.95 8.11
N SER A 415 5.19 -11.16 9.33
CA SER A 415 4.86 -10.33 10.50
C SER A 415 5.40 -8.89 10.43
N GLY A 416 6.32 -8.57 9.51
CA GLY A 416 6.92 -7.24 9.41
C GLY A 416 7.51 -6.79 10.75
N THR A 417 7.15 -5.59 11.21
CA THR A 417 7.57 -5.05 12.51
C THR A 417 6.76 -5.60 13.70
N GLY A 418 6.05 -6.70 13.50
CA GLY A 418 5.35 -7.44 14.54
C GLY A 418 4.06 -6.78 15.06
N THR A 419 3.46 -5.89 14.29
CA THR A 419 2.25 -5.18 14.73
C THR A 419 1.08 -6.12 14.96
N ILE A 420 0.79 -7.02 14.00
CA ILE A 420 -0.31 -7.98 14.11
C ILE A 420 -0.02 -8.96 15.24
N ALA A 421 1.17 -9.57 15.27
CA ALA A 421 1.56 -10.50 16.32
C ALA A 421 1.35 -9.93 17.74
N GLN A 422 1.81 -8.70 17.98
CA GLN A 422 1.65 -8.05 19.27
C GLN A 422 0.19 -7.76 19.63
N LEU A 423 -0.63 -7.34 18.66
CA LEU A 423 -2.06 -7.11 18.88
C LEU A 423 -2.83 -8.41 19.14
N MET A 424 -2.35 -9.55 18.64
CA MET A 424 -2.92 -10.88 18.90
C MET A 424 -2.49 -11.45 20.25
N ALA A 425 -1.46 -10.91 20.90
CA ALA A 425 -0.98 -11.37 22.20
C ALA A 425 -2.07 -11.40 23.28
N ALA A 426 -3.05 -10.51 23.19
CA ALA A 426 -4.22 -10.49 24.09
C ALA A 426 -5.22 -11.64 23.85
N ALA A 427 -5.09 -12.40 22.75
CA ALA A 427 -6.02 -13.47 22.36
C ALA A 427 -5.32 -14.84 22.23
N ALA A 428 -4.05 -14.94 22.61
CA ALA A 428 -3.25 -16.14 22.49
C ALA A 428 -2.28 -16.30 23.68
N ASP A 429 -2.00 -17.55 24.07
CA ASP A 429 -1.02 -17.84 25.11
C ASP A 429 0.42 -17.66 24.59
N LYS A 430 0.63 -17.92 23.29
CA LYS A 430 1.89 -17.68 22.60
C LYS A 430 1.63 -17.20 21.18
N VAL A 431 2.36 -16.17 20.75
CA VAL A 431 2.36 -15.69 19.36
C VAL A 431 3.77 -15.77 18.81
N ILE A 432 3.92 -16.36 17.61
CA ILE A 432 5.19 -16.46 16.90
C ILE A 432 5.09 -15.71 15.57
N GLY A 433 5.83 -14.60 15.46
CA GLY A 433 5.96 -13.82 14.24
C GLY A 433 7.13 -14.33 13.39
N VAL A 434 6.89 -14.56 12.09
CA VAL A 434 7.93 -14.95 11.13
C VAL A 434 8.05 -13.89 10.05
N GLU A 435 9.27 -13.35 9.88
CA GLU A 435 9.57 -12.31 8.92
C GLU A 435 10.96 -12.53 8.32
N ILE A 436 11.11 -12.30 7.02
CA ILE A 436 12.37 -12.52 6.31
C ILE A 436 13.38 -11.39 6.53
N VAL A 437 12.91 -10.17 6.82
CA VAL A 437 13.74 -8.98 7.01
C VAL A 437 14.20 -8.88 8.45
N GLU A 438 15.49 -9.11 8.71
CA GLU A 438 16.06 -9.16 10.06
C GLU A 438 15.88 -7.84 10.84
N GLU A 439 16.00 -6.68 10.18
CA GLU A 439 15.78 -5.36 10.80
C GLU A 439 14.34 -5.20 11.27
N ALA A 440 13.37 -5.72 10.53
CA ALA A 440 11.97 -5.71 10.94
C ALA A 440 11.74 -6.60 12.16
N VAL A 441 12.38 -7.77 12.23
CA VAL A 441 12.34 -8.68 13.40
C VAL A 441 12.95 -8.02 14.62
N LEU A 442 14.08 -7.33 14.48
CA LEU A 442 14.69 -6.57 15.57
C LEU A 442 13.79 -5.44 16.07
N ALA A 443 13.10 -4.75 15.16
CA ALA A 443 12.11 -3.73 15.52
C ALA A 443 10.90 -4.34 16.23
N ALA A 444 10.42 -5.50 15.77
CA ALA A 444 9.33 -6.24 16.39
C ALA A 444 9.64 -6.63 17.84
N ARG A 445 10.83 -7.17 18.09
CA ARG A 445 11.30 -7.54 19.45
C ARG A 445 11.35 -6.32 20.37
N LYS A 446 11.92 -5.20 19.91
CA LYS A 446 11.98 -3.95 20.69
C LYS A 446 10.60 -3.39 20.99
N ASN A 447 9.66 -3.45 20.04
CA ASN A 447 8.29 -3.02 20.25
C ASN A 447 7.58 -3.91 21.27
N ALA A 448 7.76 -5.25 21.21
CA ALA A 448 7.17 -6.16 22.18
C ALA A 448 7.74 -5.96 23.59
N GLU A 449 9.05 -5.74 23.73
CA GLU A 449 9.70 -5.40 25.00
C GLU A 449 9.13 -4.09 25.58
N MET A 450 9.02 -3.05 24.75
CA MET A 450 8.46 -1.75 25.14
C MET A 450 7.01 -1.87 25.63
N ASN A 451 6.22 -2.78 25.03
CA ASN A 451 4.85 -3.06 25.40
C ASN A 451 4.72 -4.07 26.56
N GLY A 452 5.82 -4.58 27.09
CA GLY A 452 5.82 -5.56 28.19
C GLY A 452 5.22 -6.92 27.79
N LEU A 453 5.20 -7.26 26.50
CA LEU A 453 4.66 -8.52 25.99
C LEU A 453 5.70 -9.63 26.13
N THR A 454 5.38 -10.64 26.94
CA THR A 454 6.27 -11.78 27.20
C THR A 454 5.89 -13.03 26.42
N ASN A 455 4.74 -13.01 25.76
CA ASN A 455 4.19 -14.13 24.99
C ASN A 455 4.35 -13.97 23.46
N CYS A 456 5.13 -12.98 23.00
CA CYS A 456 5.46 -12.78 21.60
C CYS A 456 6.92 -13.18 21.33
N GLU A 457 7.12 -14.05 20.36
CA GLU A 457 8.42 -14.47 19.84
C GLU A 457 8.54 -14.09 18.36
N PHE A 458 9.71 -13.62 17.92
CA PHE A 458 9.93 -13.23 16.53
C PHE A 458 11.14 -13.92 15.94
N ILE A 459 10.94 -14.55 14.78
CA ILE A 459 11.93 -15.37 14.08
C ILE A 459 12.27 -14.71 12.74
N ALA A 460 13.56 -14.44 12.52
CA ALA A 460 14.06 -13.99 11.22
C ALA A 460 14.25 -15.20 10.32
N GLY A 461 13.53 -15.26 9.19
CA GLY A 461 13.67 -16.36 8.25
C GLY A 461 12.58 -16.42 7.18
N ASP A 462 12.87 -17.20 6.15
CA ASP A 462 11.88 -17.53 5.12
C ASP A 462 10.78 -18.42 5.74
N VAL A 463 9.52 -18.01 5.57
CA VAL A 463 8.33 -18.77 6.02
C VAL A 463 8.42 -20.25 5.64
N LEU A 464 8.97 -20.57 4.44
CA LEU A 464 9.13 -21.95 4.00
C LEU A 464 10.09 -22.78 4.85
N LYS A 465 11.07 -22.16 5.47
CA LYS A 465 12.05 -22.84 6.34
C LYS A 465 11.61 -22.81 7.79
N ALA A 466 11.17 -21.65 8.25
CA ALA A 466 10.78 -21.43 9.64
C ALA A 466 9.69 -22.41 10.12
N LEU A 467 8.69 -22.71 9.26
CA LEU A 467 7.63 -23.67 9.58
C LEU A 467 8.13 -25.11 9.87
N ASP A 468 9.34 -25.50 9.40
CA ASP A 468 9.92 -26.81 9.70
C ASP A 468 10.75 -26.81 10.98
N GLU A 469 11.21 -25.64 11.41
CA GLU A 469 12.17 -25.48 12.52
C GLU A 469 11.47 -25.16 13.84
N ILE A 470 10.23 -24.62 13.79
CA ILE A 470 9.45 -24.27 14.98
C ILE A 470 8.81 -25.54 15.56
N PRO A 471 9.11 -25.92 16.80
CA PRO A 471 8.63 -27.17 17.39
C PRO A 471 7.16 -27.15 17.78
N GLU A 472 6.62 -25.99 18.17
CA GLU A 472 5.22 -25.82 18.53
C GLU A 472 4.35 -25.84 17.28
N LYS A 473 3.16 -26.48 17.36
CA LYS A 473 2.17 -26.39 16.30
C LYS A 473 1.16 -25.28 16.61
N PRO A 474 0.84 -24.42 15.62
CA PRO A 474 -0.15 -23.38 15.85
C PRO A 474 -1.56 -23.93 15.76
N ASP A 475 -2.48 -23.34 16.55
CA ASP A 475 -3.92 -23.52 16.41
C ASP A 475 -4.45 -22.59 15.31
N PHE A 476 -3.83 -21.41 15.18
CA PHE A 476 -4.14 -20.42 14.16
C PHE A 476 -2.89 -19.96 13.42
N ILE A 477 -3.04 -19.74 12.12
CA ILE A 477 -2.09 -18.96 11.32
C ILE A 477 -2.78 -17.69 10.83
N ILE A 478 -2.14 -16.54 11.02
CA ILE A 478 -2.52 -15.28 10.41
C ILE A 478 -1.65 -15.07 9.20
N LEU A 479 -2.28 -14.69 8.10
CA LEU A 479 -1.64 -14.39 6.83
C LEU A 479 -1.99 -12.96 6.44
N ASP A 480 -0.98 -12.10 6.32
CA ASP A 480 -1.11 -10.74 5.74
C ASP A 480 -0.06 -10.59 4.62
N PRO A 481 -0.21 -11.34 3.52
CA PRO A 481 0.78 -11.37 2.45
C PRO A 481 0.77 -10.08 1.64
N PRO A 482 1.84 -9.82 0.84
CA PRO A 482 1.90 -8.70 -0.08
C PRO A 482 0.76 -8.73 -1.10
N ARG A 483 0.56 -7.61 -1.82
CA ARG A 483 -0.54 -7.39 -2.80
C ARG A 483 -0.71 -8.49 -3.83
N ASP A 484 0.36 -9.16 -4.23
CA ASP A 484 0.31 -10.24 -5.20
C ASP A 484 -0.15 -11.57 -4.60
N GLY A 485 -0.47 -11.59 -3.30
CA GLY A 485 -0.88 -12.78 -2.56
C GLY A 485 0.31 -13.67 -2.21
N ILE A 486 0.02 -14.90 -1.81
CA ILE A 486 1.02 -15.84 -1.36
C ILE A 486 1.71 -16.51 -2.56
N HIS A 487 3.04 -16.60 -2.52
CA HIS A 487 3.78 -17.32 -3.55
C HIS A 487 3.33 -18.79 -3.61
N PRO A 488 3.09 -19.40 -4.80
CA PRO A 488 2.50 -20.75 -4.92
C PRO A 488 3.21 -21.84 -4.11
N LYS A 489 4.54 -21.78 -4.01
CA LYS A 489 5.31 -22.75 -3.21
C LYS A 489 5.05 -22.57 -1.70
N ALA A 490 4.99 -21.32 -1.22
CA ALA A 490 4.68 -21.02 0.17
C ALA A 490 3.25 -21.41 0.51
N LEU A 491 2.29 -21.08 -0.36
CA LEU A 491 0.89 -21.46 -0.22
C LEU A 491 0.73 -22.99 -0.08
N GLY A 492 1.38 -23.75 -0.97
CA GLY A 492 1.37 -25.21 -0.91
C GLY A 492 1.93 -25.76 0.41
N LYS A 493 2.96 -25.16 0.98
CA LYS A 493 3.57 -25.56 2.24
C LYS A 493 2.70 -25.20 3.45
N ILE A 494 2.14 -23.98 3.50
CA ILE A 494 1.21 -23.55 4.54
C ILE A 494 0.00 -24.49 4.61
N ILE A 495 -0.56 -24.85 3.45
CA ILE A 495 -1.67 -25.79 3.35
C ILE A 495 -1.26 -27.20 3.82
N ALA A 496 -0.09 -27.68 3.41
CA ALA A 496 0.42 -28.99 3.80
C ALA A 496 0.75 -29.09 5.29
N TYR A 497 1.04 -27.98 5.93
CA TYR A 497 1.23 -27.89 7.38
C TYR A 497 -0.05 -28.28 8.14
N GLY A 498 -1.23 -28.05 7.54
CA GLY A 498 -2.48 -28.64 7.98
C GLY A 498 -3.06 -28.01 9.24
N VAL A 499 -2.77 -26.71 9.50
CA VAL A 499 -3.35 -25.98 10.62
C VAL A 499 -4.87 -26.00 10.58
N GLU A 500 -5.51 -26.03 11.75
CA GLU A 500 -6.96 -26.12 11.83
C GLU A 500 -7.64 -24.86 11.31
N ARG A 501 -7.15 -23.67 11.66
CA ARG A 501 -7.78 -22.40 11.31
C ARG A 501 -6.75 -21.38 10.78
N ILE A 502 -7.18 -20.62 9.78
CA ILE A 502 -6.38 -19.54 9.19
C ILE A 502 -7.20 -18.26 9.14
N VAL A 503 -6.62 -17.17 9.63
CA VAL A 503 -7.14 -15.82 9.41
C VAL A 503 -6.34 -15.21 8.27
N TYR A 504 -6.98 -14.97 7.12
CA TYR A 504 -6.35 -14.36 5.95
C TYR A 504 -6.79 -12.91 5.82
N ILE A 505 -5.84 -11.97 5.92
CA ILE A 505 -6.01 -10.55 5.67
C ILE A 505 -5.49 -10.25 4.26
N SER A 506 -6.22 -9.47 3.48
CA SER A 506 -5.82 -9.16 2.10
C SER A 506 -6.21 -7.77 1.67
N CYS A 507 -5.23 -6.99 1.23
CA CYS A 507 -5.44 -5.66 0.64
C CYS A 507 -5.87 -5.72 -0.85
N LYS A 508 -5.94 -6.92 -1.46
CA LYS A 508 -6.30 -7.09 -2.88
C LYS A 508 -7.22 -8.30 -3.07
N PRO A 509 -8.55 -8.10 -3.08
CA PRO A 509 -9.53 -9.19 -3.16
C PRO A 509 -9.32 -10.15 -4.35
N THR A 510 -8.75 -9.68 -5.47
CA THR A 510 -8.46 -10.55 -6.63
C THR A 510 -7.31 -11.53 -6.38
N SER A 511 -6.32 -11.17 -5.59
CA SER A 511 -5.27 -12.11 -5.15
C SER A 511 -5.80 -13.07 -4.11
N LEU A 512 -6.62 -12.56 -3.17
CA LEU A 512 -7.30 -13.38 -2.17
C LEU A 512 -8.08 -14.53 -2.81
N VAL A 513 -8.99 -14.25 -3.77
CA VAL A 513 -9.83 -15.29 -4.38
C VAL A 513 -9.00 -16.31 -5.17
N ARG A 514 -7.87 -15.91 -5.74
CA ARG A 514 -6.94 -16.85 -6.39
C ARG A 514 -6.32 -17.81 -5.36
N ASP A 515 -5.89 -17.31 -4.23
CA ASP A 515 -5.28 -18.10 -3.17
C ASP A 515 -6.35 -18.97 -2.47
N LEU A 516 -7.56 -18.42 -2.22
CA LEU A 516 -8.69 -19.18 -1.69
C LEU A 516 -9.07 -20.37 -2.56
N ALA A 517 -9.03 -20.25 -3.89
CA ALA A 517 -9.31 -21.38 -4.79
C ALA A 517 -8.39 -22.58 -4.51
N VAL A 518 -7.10 -22.31 -4.23
CA VAL A 518 -6.13 -23.36 -3.88
C VAL A 518 -6.40 -23.93 -2.49
N PHE A 519 -6.78 -23.11 -1.51
CA PHE A 519 -7.18 -23.58 -0.18
C PHE A 519 -8.39 -24.51 -0.25
N LEU A 520 -9.42 -24.13 -1.02
CA LEU A 520 -10.65 -24.91 -1.20
C LEU A 520 -10.36 -26.28 -1.85
N GLU A 521 -9.53 -26.32 -2.91
CA GLU A 521 -9.11 -27.56 -3.57
C GLU A 521 -8.36 -28.53 -2.62
N ARG A 522 -7.73 -27.99 -1.58
CA ARG A 522 -6.95 -28.76 -0.60
C ARG A 522 -7.69 -29.09 0.68
N GLY A 523 -8.99 -28.74 0.77
CA GLY A 523 -9.88 -29.16 1.83
C GLY A 523 -10.12 -28.12 2.93
N TYR A 524 -9.68 -26.89 2.74
CA TYR A 524 -10.13 -25.76 3.56
C TYR A 524 -11.49 -25.27 3.08
N GLN A 525 -12.19 -24.57 3.95
CA GLN A 525 -13.43 -23.87 3.64
C GLN A 525 -13.38 -22.48 4.27
N VAL A 526 -14.07 -21.51 3.68
CA VAL A 526 -14.30 -20.21 4.29
C VAL A 526 -15.50 -20.34 5.23
N GLU A 527 -15.32 -19.97 6.51
CA GLU A 527 -16.39 -19.93 7.49
C GLU A 527 -17.10 -18.58 7.43
N ARG A 528 -16.35 -17.51 7.44
CA ARG A 528 -16.85 -16.14 7.37
C ARG A 528 -15.84 -15.19 6.75
N ALA A 529 -16.35 -14.10 6.21
CA ALA A 529 -15.55 -13.03 5.65
C ALA A 529 -16.20 -11.68 5.83
N VAL A 530 -15.37 -10.65 5.94
CA VAL A 530 -15.77 -9.25 6.06
C VAL A 530 -14.83 -8.35 5.27
N ALA A 531 -15.36 -7.30 4.68
CA ALA A 531 -14.56 -6.23 4.10
C ALA A 531 -14.29 -5.15 5.16
N VAL A 532 -13.15 -4.45 5.07
CA VAL A 532 -12.80 -3.31 5.93
C VAL A 532 -12.33 -2.16 5.06
N ASP A 533 -12.98 -1.00 5.17
CA ASP A 533 -12.61 0.20 4.42
C ASP A 533 -11.43 0.92 5.07
N GLN A 534 -10.24 0.32 4.96
CA GLN A 534 -8.98 0.87 5.44
C GLN A 534 -8.60 2.19 4.71
N PHE A 535 -9.07 2.37 3.48
CA PHE A 535 -8.68 3.46 2.60
C PHE A 535 -9.89 4.20 2.02
N PRO A 536 -10.63 4.99 2.83
CA PRO A 536 -11.74 5.80 2.36
C PRO A 536 -11.41 6.59 1.09
N TRP A 537 -12.38 6.71 0.19
CA TRP A 537 -12.33 7.44 -1.09
C TRP A 537 -11.43 6.85 -2.17
N THR A 538 -10.56 5.89 -1.84
CA THR A 538 -9.70 5.20 -2.82
C THR A 538 -10.35 3.92 -3.35
N GLY A 539 -9.72 3.31 -4.37
CA GLY A 539 -10.16 1.99 -4.88
C GLY A 539 -9.67 0.80 -4.05
N ASN A 540 -8.93 1.03 -2.97
CA ASN A 540 -8.36 -0.02 -2.13
C ASN A 540 -9.35 -0.45 -1.05
N ILE A 541 -9.26 -1.72 -0.63
CA ILE A 541 -10.09 -2.32 0.41
C ILE A 541 -9.35 -3.50 1.02
N GLU A 542 -9.51 -3.69 2.33
CA GLU A 542 -9.05 -4.88 3.02
C GLU A 542 -10.17 -5.91 3.12
N THR A 543 -9.80 -7.17 3.16
CA THR A 543 -10.74 -8.28 3.36
C THR A 543 -10.14 -9.24 4.37
N VAL A 544 -10.92 -9.61 5.38
CA VAL A 544 -10.54 -10.61 6.38
C VAL A 544 -11.40 -11.84 6.17
N CYS A 545 -10.77 -13.01 6.03
CA CYS A 545 -11.44 -14.29 5.90
C CYS A 545 -10.97 -15.25 7.01
N LEU A 546 -11.91 -15.96 7.62
CA LEU A 546 -11.61 -17.11 8.47
C LEU A 546 -11.79 -18.40 7.65
N LEU A 547 -10.75 -19.19 7.61
CA LEU A 547 -10.75 -20.51 6.95
C LEU A 547 -10.60 -21.60 8.01
N SER A 548 -11.28 -22.73 7.79
CA SER A 548 -11.09 -23.96 8.58
C SER A 548 -10.73 -25.15 7.69
N ASN A 549 -9.96 -26.08 8.25
CA ASN A 549 -9.56 -27.31 7.57
C ASN A 549 -10.59 -28.41 7.84
N ARG A 550 -11.31 -28.86 6.80
CA ARG A 550 -12.32 -29.93 6.90
C ARG A 550 -11.73 -31.28 7.34
N LYS A 551 -10.43 -31.47 7.21
CA LYS A 551 -9.73 -32.72 7.59
C LYS A 551 -9.32 -32.74 9.06
N SER A 552 -9.36 -31.61 9.76
CA SER A 552 -9.22 -31.57 11.20
C SER A 552 -10.48 -32.13 11.84
N LYS A 553 -10.33 -32.86 12.96
CA LYS A 553 -11.40 -33.61 13.63
C LYS A 553 -12.65 -32.77 13.79
N PRO A 554 -13.86 -33.32 13.55
CA PRO A 554 -15.08 -32.56 13.76
C PRO A 554 -15.20 -32.11 15.23
N ASP A 555 -15.46 -30.82 15.45
CA ASP A 555 -15.69 -30.20 16.78
C ASP A 555 -16.92 -30.75 17.53
N THR A 556 -17.67 -31.68 16.94
CA THR A 556 -18.83 -32.29 17.52
C THR A 556 -18.52 -33.67 18.09
N HIS A 557 -18.23 -33.73 19.36
CA HIS A 557 -18.38 -34.97 20.12
C HIS A 557 -19.86 -35.22 20.36
N VAL A 558 -20.45 -36.15 19.62
CA VAL A 558 -21.75 -36.72 19.99
C VAL A 558 -21.51 -37.60 21.18
N LYS A 559 -21.89 -37.14 22.38
CA LYS A 559 -21.84 -37.93 23.59
C LYS A 559 -22.96 -38.98 23.50
N LEU A 560 -22.66 -40.17 22.95
CA LEU A 560 -23.55 -41.30 22.98
C LEU A 560 -23.51 -41.93 24.40
N SER A 561 -24.52 -41.67 25.18
CA SER A 561 -24.74 -42.40 26.44
C SER A 561 -25.51 -43.68 26.10
N LEU A 562 -24.82 -44.80 25.98
CA LEU A 562 -25.42 -46.11 25.87
C LEU A 562 -25.61 -46.67 27.27
N SER A 563 -26.84 -47.12 27.58
CA SER A 563 -27.06 -47.91 28.80
C SER A 563 -26.36 -49.26 28.66
N MET A 564 -26.01 -49.89 29.78
CA MET A 564 -25.41 -51.25 29.71
C MET A 564 -26.34 -52.25 29.01
N ASP A 565 -27.64 -52.07 29.14
CA ASP A 565 -28.67 -52.91 28.50
C ASP A 565 -28.68 -52.71 26.96
N ASP A 566 -28.53 -51.48 26.50
CA ASP A 566 -28.40 -51.19 25.05
C ASP A 566 -27.09 -51.74 24.46
N TYR A 567 -26.01 -51.68 25.23
CA TYR A 567 -24.72 -52.25 24.82
C TYR A 567 -24.81 -53.76 24.63
N TYR A 568 -25.46 -54.48 25.56
CA TYR A 568 -25.62 -55.94 25.45
C TYR A 568 -26.59 -56.31 24.33
N ARG A 569 -27.68 -55.57 24.13
CA ARG A 569 -28.64 -55.79 23.04
C ARG A 569 -27.96 -55.64 21.69
N ILE A 570 -27.20 -54.59 21.42
CA ILE A 570 -26.46 -54.36 20.17
C ILE A 570 -25.41 -55.43 19.95
N LYS A 571 -24.76 -55.91 21.01
CA LYS A 571 -23.75 -56.97 20.93
C LYS A 571 -24.36 -58.35 20.60
N GLU A 572 -25.59 -58.61 21.03
CA GLU A 572 -26.32 -59.85 20.68
C GLU A 572 -26.85 -59.78 19.25
N GLU A 573 -27.40 -58.65 18.82
CA GLU A 573 -27.88 -58.45 17.46
C GLU A 573 -26.72 -58.52 16.43
N GLY A 574 -25.51 -58.03 16.76
CA GLY A 574 -24.33 -58.19 15.94
C GLY A 574 -23.77 -59.59 15.84
N LYS A 575 -24.12 -60.52 16.75
CA LYS A 575 -23.76 -61.94 16.68
C LYS A 575 -24.73 -62.75 15.85
N ASN A 576 -25.95 -62.30 15.66
CA ASN A 576 -26.96 -62.98 14.84
C ASN A 576 -26.93 -62.61 13.37
N ASN A 577 -26.10 -61.65 12.97
CA ASN A 577 -25.90 -61.18 11.59
C ASN A 577 -24.54 -61.64 10.98
N GLN A 578 -23.81 -62.53 11.61
CA GLN A 578 -22.69 -63.28 11.07
C GLN A 578 -23.08 -64.75 10.92
#